data_21efb682011259f4e00899f0eb3072f5
#
_entry.id   21efb682011259f4e00899f0eb3072f5
#
_cell.length_a   1.000
_cell.length_b   1.000
_cell.length_c   1.000
_cell.angle_alpha   90.00
_cell.angle_beta   90.00
_cell.angle_gamma   90.00
#
_symmetry.space_group_name_H-M   'P 1'
#
loop_
_entity.id
_entity.type
_entity.pdbx_description
1 polymer ?
#
loop_
_entity_poly.entity_id
_entity_poly.type
_entity_poly.pdbx_seq_one_letter_code
_entity_poly.pdbx_strand_id
1 'polypeptide(L)'
;MKLYKINQGIIIEASEKFYLSNTKSWDAYINQDNLFEVISTDVQSLTEISWNYEGILAPIENQEIWASGVTYMRSREARMEESQDSGGADFYAKVYEAERPELFFKSTAARCVGTGEKVRIRKDSKWNVPEPELTLFITSSGKIVGYTIGNDMSSRDIEGENPLYLPQAKSYDKAAAIGPCLYVPKDVINPDTQISIEILRNGNLMFSGNISINRIKRKLADLAHYLFREMSFPNGAFLMTGTGIVPDNDFTLLSGDVVNITIEGIGTLSNEVE
;
A
#
# COMPACT_ATOMS: atom_id res chain seq x y z
N MET A 1 10.71 -10.88 9.69
CA MET A 1 10.97 -11.72 8.51
C MET A 1 10.28 -11.10 7.30
N LYS A 2 10.71 -11.42 6.07
CA LYS A 2 10.07 -10.92 4.85
C LYS A 2 9.74 -12.08 3.92
N LEU A 3 8.61 -12.00 3.26
CA LEU A 3 8.15 -12.96 2.27
C LEU A 3 8.11 -12.28 0.90
N TYR A 4 8.89 -12.79 -0.04
CA TYR A 4 8.88 -12.34 -1.42
C TYR A 4 8.18 -13.38 -2.29
N LYS A 5 7.15 -12.96 -3.00
CA LYS A 5 6.47 -13.81 -3.96
C LYS A 5 7.28 -13.86 -5.26
N ILE A 6 7.56 -15.05 -5.75
CA ILE A 6 8.25 -15.30 -7.02
C ILE A 6 7.49 -16.40 -7.81
N ASN A 7 7.80 -16.56 -9.09
CA ASN A 7 7.15 -17.59 -9.92
C ASN A 7 7.33 -19.03 -9.39
N GLN A 8 8.46 -19.32 -8.73
CA GLN A 8 8.80 -20.66 -8.24
C GLN A 8 8.26 -20.97 -6.84
N GLY A 9 7.74 -19.97 -6.12
CA GLY A 9 7.29 -20.13 -4.74
C GLY A 9 7.46 -18.86 -3.93
N ILE A 10 7.91 -19.01 -2.70
CA ILE A 10 8.12 -17.89 -1.76
C ILE A 10 9.58 -17.88 -1.31
N ILE A 11 10.27 -16.76 -1.46
CA ILE A 11 11.54 -16.54 -0.78
C ILE A 11 11.24 -15.96 0.59
N ILE A 12 11.78 -16.59 1.61
CA ILE A 12 11.72 -16.15 3.00
C ILE A 12 13.07 -15.52 3.37
N GLU A 13 13.05 -14.25 3.77
CA GLU A 13 14.20 -13.59 4.38
C GLU A 13 14.07 -13.62 5.91
N ALA A 14 14.98 -14.29 6.58
CA ALA A 14 15.06 -14.38 8.03
C ALA A 14 16.52 -14.26 8.48
N SER A 15 16.83 -13.33 9.38
CA SER A 15 18.18 -13.08 9.91
C SER A 15 19.23 -12.90 8.80
N GLU A 16 18.91 -12.09 7.77
CA GLU A 16 19.77 -11.79 6.61
C GLU A 16 20.12 -13.01 5.73
N LYS A 17 19.36 -14.09 5.86
CA LYS A 17 19.48 -15.31 5.07
C LYS A 17 18.20 -15.54 4.26
N PHE A 18 18.35 -16.21 3.12
CA PHE A 18 17.24 -16.50 2.23
C PHE A 18 16.97 -18.00 2.16
N TYR A 19 15.68 -18.35 2.13
CA TYR A 19 15.20 -19.71 2.06
C TYR A 19 14.11 -19.80 1.00
N LEU A 20 14.13 -20.86 0.19
CA LEU A 20 13.07 -21.10 -0.79
C LEU A 20 12.03 -22.08 -0.23
N SER A 21 10.82 -21.62 -0.06
CA SER A 21 9.66 -22.45 0.20
C SER A 21 8.98 -22.83 -1.13
N ASN A 22 8.83 -24.13 -1.39
CA ASN A 22 8.15 -24.64 -2.59
C ASN A 22 6.62 -24.64 -2.45
N THR A 23 6.07 -23.86 -1.53
CA THR A 23 4.63 -23.73 -1.40
C THR A 23 4.03 -23.17 -2.69
N LYS A 24 2.91 -23.77 -3.13
CA LYS A 24 2.27 -23.42 -4.40
C LYS A 24 1.14 -22.39 -4.26
N SER A 25 0.73 -22.09 -3.04
CA SER A 25 -0.36 -21.15 -2.77
C SER A 25 0.13 -20.05 -1.88
N TRP A 26 0.31 -18.89 -2.47
CA TRP A 26 0.59 -17.65 -1.73
C TRP A 26 -0.52 -17.36 -0.71
N ASP A 27 -1.79 -17.38 -1.16
CA ASP A 27 -2.94 -17.07 -0.31
C ASP A 27 -3.02 -17.97 0.92
N ALA A 28 -2.91 -19.29 0.73
CA ALA A 28 -2.99 -20.25 1.85
C ALA A 28 -1.81 -20.10 2.81
N TYR A 29 -0.64 -19.69 2.31
CA TYR A 29 0.54 -19.52 3.12
C TYR A 29 0.46 -18.28 4.02
N ILE A 30 0.03 -17.15 3.47
CA ILE A 30 -0.01 -15.89 4.23
C ILE A 30 -1.26 -15.73 5.09
N ASN A 31 -2.37 -16.39 4.75
CA ASN A 31 -3.66 -16.26 5.45
C ASN A 31 -3.72 -17.13 6.72
N GLN A 32 -2.79 -16.89 7.63
CA GLN A 32 -2.65 -17.60 8.89
C GLN A 32 -2.44 -16.63 10.04
N ASP A 33 -3.23 -16.74 11.11
CA ASP A 33 -3.20 -15.83 12.27
C ASP A 33 -1.90 -15.89 13.07
N ASN A 34 -1.16 -16.98 12.96
CA ASN A 34 0.14 -17.22 13.55
C ASN A 34 1.26 -17.26 12.49
N LEU A 35 1.17 -16.41 11.47
CA LEU A 35 2.08 -16.43 10.32
C LEU A 35 3.55 -16.31 10.73
N PHE A 36 3.87 -15.49 11.75
CA PHE A 36 5.25 -15.36 12.22
C PHE A 36 5.81 -16.70 12.75
N GLU A 37 5.02 -17.44 13.53
CA GLU A 37 5.40 -18.74 14.08
C GLU A 37 5.52 -19.81 12.99
N VAL A 38 4.63 -19.78 12.00
CA VAL A 38 4.70 -20.66 10.82
C VAL A 38 6.00 -20.45 10.09
N ILE A 39 6.32 -19.22 9.72
CA ILE A 39 7.59 -18.89 9.03
C ILE A 39 8.80 -19.31 9.88
N SER A 40 8.74 -19.02 11.20
CA SER A 40 9.83 -19.37 12.13
C SER A 40 10.10 -20.88 12.20
N THR A 41 9.06 -21.69 12.05
CA THR A 41 9.15 -23.15 12.00
C THR A 41 9.68 -23.62 10.65
N ASP A 42 9.17 -23.07 9.55
CA ASP A 42 9.52 -23.49 8.19
C ASP A 42 11.02 -23.26 7.92
N VAL A 43 11.58 -22.11 8.28
CA VAL A 43 12.99 -21.81 8.05
C VAL A 43 13.95 -22.80 8.74
N GLN A 44 13.51 -23.52 9.78
CA GLN A 44 14.32 -24.54 10.45
C GLN A 44 14.54 -25.80 9.58
N SER A 45 13.64 -26.05 8.65
CA SER A 45 13.65 -27.21 7.76
C SER A 45 14.06 -26.90 6.32
N LEU A 46 14.08 -25.63 5.93
CA LEU A 46 14.41 -25.19 4.59
C LEU A 46 15.92 -25.04 4.40
N THR A 47 16.38 -25.26 3.18
CA THR A 47 17.78 -25.05 2.81
C THR A 47 18.02 -23.56 2.51
N GLU A 48 19.08 -23.01 3.08
CA GLU A 48 19.55 -21.67 2.77
C GLU A 48 19.99 -21.58 1.29
N ILE A 49 19.64 -20.48 0.63
CA ILE A 49 19.98 -20.21 -0.77
C ILE A 49 20.66 -18.84 -0.90
N SER A 50 21.38 -18.62 -1.99
CA SER A 50 21.75 -17.28 -2.44
C SER A 50 20.69 -16.74 -3.37
N TRP A 51 20.25 -15.50 -3.14
CA TRP A 51 19.25 -14.83 -3.98
C TRP A 51 19.54 -13.33 -4.06
N ASN A 52 19.35 -12.72 -5.23
CA ASN A 52 19.72 -11.35 -5.56
C ASN A 52 18.51 -10.45 -5.85
N TYR A 53 17.36 -10.76 -5.25
CA TYR A 53 16.10 -10.03 -5.41
C TYR A 53 15.51 -10.04 -6.84
N GLU A 54 15.87 -11.04 -7.66
CA GLU A 54 15.30 -11.20 -8.99
C GLU A 54 13.93 -11.90 -8.98
N GLY A 55 13.06 -11.51 -9.91
CA GLY A 55 11.78 -12.18 -10.15
C GLY A 55 10.71 -11.90 -9.09
N ILE A 56 10.84 -10.80 -8.34
CA ILE A 56 9.84 -10.38 -7.35
C ILE A 56 8.54 -10.03 -8.06
N LEU A 57 7.45 -10.60 -7.58
CA LEU A 57 6.07 -10.30 -7.99
C LEU A 57 5.37 -9.48 -6.90
N ALA A 58 4.25 -8.83 -7.28
CA ALA A 58 3.37 -8.23 -6.29
C ALA A 58 2.96 -9.28 -5.24
N PRO A 59 3.03 -8.97 -3.93
CA PRO A 59 2.71 -9.93 -2.85
C PRO A 59 1.20 -10.16 -2.68
N ILE A 60 0.50 -10.40 -3.78
CA ILE A 60 -0.96 -10.58 -3.86
C ILE A 60 -1.31 -11.68 -4.85
N GLU A 61 -2.46 -12.35 -4.67
CA GLU A 61 -2.98 -13.35 -5.61
C GLU A 61 -4.50 -13.21 -5.81
N ASN A 62 -5.32 -13.51 -4.81
CA ASN A 62 -6.79 -13.38 -4.88
C ASN A 62 -7.37 -12.40 -3.86
N GLN A 63 -6.54 -11.67 -3.12
CA GLN A 63 -6.99 -10.65 -2.18
C GLN A 63 -7.53 -9.43 -2.92
N GLU A 64 -8.39 -8.71 -2.23
CA GLU A 64 -8.75 -7.34 -2.58
C GLU A 64 -7.81 -6.35 -1.90
N ILE A 65 -7.63 -5.19 -2.54
CA ILE A 65 -6.98 -4.03 -1.94
C ILE A 65 -8.04 -2.99 -1.64
N TRP A 66 -8.13 -2.61 -0.39
CA TRP A 66 -8.92 -1.50 0.12
C TRP A 66 -8.02 -0.37 0.57
N ALA A 67 -8.55 0.82 0.71
CA ALA A 67 -7.81 1.97 1.21
C ALA A 67 -8.64 2.78 2.20
N SER A 68 -7.94 3.52 3.06
CA SER A 68 -8.54 4.44 4.03
C SER A 68 -8.09 5.87 3.73
N GLY A 69 -9.05 6.75 3.45
CA GLY A 69 -8.77 8.16 3.23
C GLY A 69 -8.71 8.97 4.53
N VAL A 70 -8.13 10.17 4.42
CA VAL A 70 -8.16 11.22 5.46
C VAL A 70 -7.67 10.74 6.84
N THR A 71 -6.59 9.98 6.87
CA THR A 71 -6.03 9.42 8.12
C THR A 71 -4.90 10.27 8.72
N TYR A 72 -4.32 11.17 7.94
CA TYR A 72 -3.31 12.15 8.38
C TYR A 72 -3.85 13.57 8.32
N MET A 73 -3.27 14.48 9.12
CA MET A 73 -3.65 15.90 9.09
C MET A 73 -3.42 16.50 7.69
N ARG A 74 -2.26 16.23 7.07
CA ARG A 74 -1.93 16.73 5.74
C ARG A 74 -2.89 16.23 4.65
N SER A 75 -3.32 14.96 4.72
CA SER A 75 -4.30 14.45 3.76
C SER A 75 -5.67 15.12 3.92
N ARG A 76 -6.09 15.43 5.16
CA ARG A 76 -7.29 16.24 5.41
C ARG A 76 -7.18 17.61 4.75
N GLU A 77 -6.08 18.31 4.97
CA GLU A 77 -5.84 19.65 4.41
C GLU A 77 -5.88 19.61 2.88
N ALA A 78 -5.13 18.67 2.26
CA ALA A 78 -5.10 18.51 0.81
C ALA A 78 -6.50 18.26 0.22
N ARG A 79 -7.28 17.36 0.84
CA ARG A 79 -8.67 17.07 0.41
C ARG A 79 -9.60 18.26 0.53
N MET A 80 -9.44 19.05 1.59
CA MET A 80 -10.22 20.27 1.77
C MET A 80 -9.86 21.33 0.71
N GLU A 81 -8.56 21.48 0.39
CA GLU A 81 -8.08 22.38 -0.67
C GLU A 81 -8.64 21.99 -2.04
N GLU A 82 -8.55 20.70 -2.41
CA GLU A 82 -9.00 20.16 -3.69
C GLU A 82 -10.52 20.28 -3.93
N SER A 83 -11.29 20.17 -2.86
CA SER A 83 -12.77 20.12 -2.93
C SER A 83 -13.44 21.43 -2.55
N GLN A 84 -12.71 22.54 -2.42
CA GLN A 84 -13.27 23.85 -2.06
C GLN A 84 -14.38 24.26 -3.03
N ASP A 85 -14.10 24.19 -4.33
CA ASP A 85 -15.03 24.65 -5.38
C ASP A 85 -16.26 23.74 -5.52
N SER A 86 -16.13 22.46 -5.18
CA SER A 86 -17.23 21.46 -5.25
C SER A 86 -18.09 21.37 -3.98
N GLY A 87 -17.75 22.12 -2.92
CA GLY A 87 -18.46 22.08 -1.62
C GLY A 87 -18.16 20.80 -0.81
N GLY A 88 -17.16 20.00 -1.19
CA GLY A 88 -16.78 18.77 -0.52
C GLY A 88 -15.94 18.96 0.74
N ALA A 89 -15.33 20.12 0.95
CA ALA A 89 -14.39 20.40 2.04
C ALA A 89 -14.94 20.03 3.43
N ASP A 90 -16.22 20.33 3.69
CA ASP A 90 -16.86 20.02 4.97
C ASP A 90 -17.00 18.51 5.25
N PHE A 91 -17.14 17.69 4.22
CA PHE A 91 -17.23 16.24 4.38
C PHE A 91 -15.89 15.66 4.84
N TYR A 92 -14.77 16.12 4.28
CA TYR A 92 -13.44 15.67 4.65
C TYR A 92 -13.04 16.13 6.06
N ALA A 93 -13.41 17.35 6.45
CA ALA A 93 -13.25 17.82 7.81
C ALA A 93 -14.03 16.97 8.82
N LYS A 94 -15.27 16.63 8.50
CA LYS A 94 -16.15 15.80 9.34
C LYS A 94 -15.62 14.37 9.46
N VAL A 95 -15.21 13.73 8.34
CA VAL A 95 -14.73 12.33 8.38
C VAL A 95 -13.43 12.20 9.15
N TYR A 96 -12.55 13.20 9.14
CA TYR A 96 -11.34 13.18 9.94
C TYR A 96 -11.64 13.09 11.45
N GLU A 97 -12.69 13.77 11.92
CA GLU A 97 -13.11 13.74 13.33
C GLU A 97 -14.10 12.62 13.67
N ALA A 98 -14.78 12.04 12.69
CA ALA A 98 -15.77 11.00 12.89
C ALA A 98 -15.17 9.72 13.49
N GLU A 99 -15.96 8.93 14.20
CA GLU A 99 -15.60 7.58 14.65
C GLU A 99 -15.38 6.65 13.43
N ARG A 100 -16.32 6.66 12.48
CA ARG A 100 -16.25 5.84 11.25
C ARG A 100 -15.21 6.39 10.29
N PRO A 101 -14.19 5.58 9.89
CA PRO A 101 -13.22 5.99 8.87
C PRO A 101 -13.84 6.02 7.47
N GLU A 102 -13.21 6.76 6.57
CA GLU A 102 -13.39 6.55 5.15
C GLU A 102 -12.68 5.25 4.75
N LEU A 103 -13.43 4.33 4.14
CA LEU A 103 -12.89 3.11 3.54
C LEU A 103 -13.46 2.97 2.14
N PHE A 104 -12.60 2.69 1.17
CA PHE A 104 -13.02 2.49 -0.20
C PHE A 104 -12.26 1.34 -0.88
N PHE A 105 -12.91 0.69 -1.84
CA PHE A 105 -12.29 -0.32 -2.68
C PHE A 105 -11.24 0.34 -3.59
N LYS A 106 -10.01 -0.19 -3.58
CA LYS A 106 -8.91 0.34 -4.39
C LYS A 106 -8.66 -0.51 -5.64
N SER A 107 -8.45 -1.80 -5.48
CA SER A 107 -8.08 -2.66 -6.61
C SER A 107 -8.34 -4.13 -6.33
N THR A 108 -8.41 -4.91 -7.41
CA THR A 108 -8.16 -6.36 -7.38
C THR A 108 -6.69 -6.64 -7.70
N ALA A 109 -6.24 -7.87 -7.46
CA ALA A 109 -4.90 -8.31 -7.86
C ALA A 109 -4.63 -8.12 -9.35
N ALA A 110 -5.64 -8.33 -10.20
CA ALA A 110 -5.51 -8.21 -11.66
C ALA A 110 -5.19 -6.78 -12.16
N ARG A 111 -5.42 -5.76 -11.35
CA ARG A 111 -5.14 -4.35 -11.67
C ARG A 111 -4.04 -3.75 -10.79
N CYS A 112 -3.44 -4.58 -9.92
CA CYS A 112 -2.33 -4.20 -9.07
C CYS A 112 -1.01 -4.61 -9.71
N VAL A 113 0.03 -3.82 -9.50
CA VAL A 113 1.39 -4.09 -9.98
C VAL A 113 2.37 -4.22 -8.81
N GLY A 114 3.49 -4.91 -9.04
CA GLY A 114 4.59 -5.07 -8.09
C GLY A 114 5.73 -4.09 -8.32
N THR A 115 6.81 -4.26 -7.56
CA THR A 115 8.03 -3.49 -7.76
C THR A 115 8.66 -3.80 -9.13
N GLY A 116 9.17 -2.78 -9.81
CA GLY A 116 9.73 -2.88 -11.16
C GLY A 116 8.70 -2.89 -12.30
N GLU A 117 7.42 -3.03 -11.99
CA GLU A 117 6.34 -2.92 -12.96
C GLU A 117 5.87 -1.46 -13.10
N LYS A 118 5.14 -1.15 -14.18
CA LYS A 118 4.67 0.21 -14.44
C LYS A 118 3.30 0.47 -13.79
N VAL A 119 3.21 1.60 -13.08
CA VAL A 119 1.93 2.21 -12.69
C VAL A 119 1.38 3.08 -13.81
N ARG A 120 0.12 3.45 -13.73
CA ARG A 120 -0.56 4.20 -14.78
C ARG A 120 -1.21 5.46 -14.21
N ILE A 121 -1.20 6.53 -15.01
CA ILE A 121 -2.04 7.72 -14.85
C ILE A 121 -3.20 7.66 -15.84
N ARG A 122 -4.33 8.28 -15.53
CA ARG A 122 -5.51 8.30 -16.40
C ARG A 122 -5.31 9.25 -17.56
N LYS A 123 -5.79 8.87 -18.75
CA LYS A 123 -5.73 9.72 -19.95
C LYS A 123 -6.70 10.90 -19.93
N ASP A 124 -7.76 10.81 -19.14
CA ASP A 124 -8.80 11.82 -18.95
C ASP A 124 -8.59 12.66 -17.68
N SER A 125 -7.42 12.58 -17.05
CA SER A 125 -7.02 13.35 -15.89
C SER A 125 -5.76 14.18 -16.19
N LYS A 126 -5.69 15.37 -15.63
CA LYS A 126 -4.58 16.31 -15.79
C LYS A 126 -3.75 16.49 -14.52
N TRP A 127 -4.23 15.97 -13.40
CA TRP A 127 -3.57 16.09 -12.12
C TRP A 127 -3.53 14.73 -11.41
N ASN A 128 -2.39 14.07 -11.51
CA ASN A 128 -2.18 12.72 -10.99
C ASN A 128 -1.00 12.71 -10.02
N VAL A 129 -1.17 12.07 -8.87
CA VAL A 129 -0.15 11.98 -7.83
C VAL A 129 -0.03 10.56 -7.29
N PRO A 130 1.15 10.15 -6.79
CA PRO A 130 1.30 8.95 -5.99
C PRO A 130 0.97 9.25 -4.53
N GLU A 131 0.40 8.29 -3.84
CA GLU A 131 0.16 8.34 -2.40
C GLU A 131 0.91 7.18 -1.73
N PRO A 132 2.06 7.45 -1.06
CA PRO A 132 2.83 6.44 -0.35
C PRO A 132 2.13 6.05 0.94
N GLU A 133 1.90 4.73 1.13
CA GLU A 133 1.12 4.23 2.25
C GLU A 133 1.72 2.98 2.89
N LEU A 134 1.68 2.92 4.23
CA LEU A 134 1.75 1.63 4.89
C LEU A 134 0.50 0.82 4.51
N THR A 135 0.70 -0.42 4.10
CA THR A 135 -0.39 -1.32 3.72
C THR A 135 -0.41 -2.53 4.63
N LEU A 136 -1.54 -2.78 5.28
CA LEU A 136 -1.75 -3.93 6.16
C LEU A 136 -2.08 -5.16 5.33
N PHE A 137 -1.58 -6.33 5.71
CA PHE A 137 -2.21 -7.59 5.35
C PHE A 137 -3.00 -8.12 6.55
N ILE A 138 -4.28 -8.39 6.30
CA ILE A 138 -5.26 -8.80 7.30
C ILE A 138 -5.77 -10.17 6.90
N THR A 139 -5.68 -11.17 7.77
CA THR A 139 -6.17 -12.53 7.52
C THR A 139 -7.69 -12.58 7.41
N SER A 140 -8.23 -13.70 6.96
CA SER A 140 -9.67 -13.92 6.87
C SER A 140 -10.41 -13.86 8.23
N SER A 141 -9.69 -13.96 9.34
CA SER A 141 -10.22 -13.77 10.71
C SER A 141 -10.26 -12.29 11.14
N GLY A 142 -9.71 -11.36 10.34
CA GLY A 142 -9.59 -9.95 10.67
C GLY A 142 -8.31 -9.58 11.43
N LYS A 143 -7.33 -10.48 11.55
CA LYS A 143 -6.08 -10.24 12.26
C LYS A 143 -5.01 -9.64 11.35
N ILE A 144 -4.40 -8.53 11.75
CA ILE A 144 -3.22 -7.96 11.07
C ILE A 144 -2.01 -8.84 11.39
N VAL A 145 -1.38 -9.43 10.36
CA VAL A 145 -0.23 -10.33 10.51
C VAL A 145 0.99 -9.89 9.71
N GLY A 146 0.85 -8.89 8.83
CA GLY A 146 1.96 -8.42 8.03
C GLY A 146 1.72 -7.03 7.44
N TYR A 147 2.75 -6.48 6.84
CA TYR A 147 2.79 -5.14 6.29
C TYR A 147 3.52 -5.15 4.94
N THR A 148 3.10 -4.27 4.05
CA THR A 148 3.81 -4.01 2.78
C THR A 148 3.75 -2.52 2.46
N ILE A 149 4.44 -2.10 1.42
CA ILE A 149 4.35 -0.73 0.90
C ILE A 149 3.22 -0.69 -0.11
N GLY A 150 2.40 0.36 -0.06
CA GLY A 150 1.39 0.66 -1.06
C GLY A 150 1.66 1.98 -1.77
N ASN A 151 1.24 2.05 -3.03
CA ASN A 151 1.09 3.28 -3.79
C ASN A 151 -0.35 3.36 -4.27
N ASP A 152 -1.11 4.28 -3.67
CA ASP A 152 -2.47 4.62 -4.07
C ASP A 152 -2.42 5.72 -5.14
N MET A 153 -2.25 5.31 -6.42
CA MET A 153 -2.25 6.26 -7.55
C MET A 153 -3.60 6.96 -7.64
N SER A 154 -3.56 8.29 -7.68
CA SER A 154 -4.75 9.13 -7.53
C SER A 154 -4.88 10.15 -8.66
N SER A 155 -6.08 10.27 -9.23
CA SER A 155 -6.45 11.33 -10.18
C SER A 155 -7.13 12.45 -9.41
N ARG A 156 -6.35 13.44 -8.96
CA ARG A 156 -6.77 14.49 -8.04
C ARG A 156 -7.83 15.43 -8.60
N ASP A 157 -7.78 15.75 -9.88
CA ASP A 157 -8.80 16.57 -10.55
C ASP A 157 -10.18 15.89 -10.55
N ILE A 158 -10.24 14.57 -10.82
CA ILE A 158 -11.51 13.82 -10.78
C ILE A 158 -12.01 13.70 -9.34
N GLU A 159 -11.11 13.49 -8.40
CA GLU A 159 -11.43 13.39 -6.98
C GLU A 159 -11.97 14.72 -6.41
N GLY A 160 -11.35 15.85 -6.78
CA GLY A 160 -11.76 17.19 -6.38
C GLY A 160 -13.03 17.67 -7.07
N GLU A 161 -13.33 17.18 -8.29
CA GLU A 161 -14.53 17.56 -9.04
C GLU A 161 -15.81 17.18 -8.29
N ASN A 162 -15.88 15.96 -7.77
CA ASN A 162 -17.01 15.49 -6.98
C ASN A 162 -16.63 14.30 -6.10
N PRO A 163 -16.89 14.30 -4.78
CA PRO A 163 -16.61 13.17 -3.90
C PRO A 163 -17.23 11.83 -4.37
N LEU A 164 -18.31 11.86 -5.14
CA LEU A 164 -18.96 10.67 -5.70
C LEU A 164 -18.13 10.03 -6.83
N TYR A 165 -17.13 10.73 -7.36
CA TYR A 165 -16.22 10.22 -8.40
C TYR A 165 -14.98 9.52 -7.82
N LEU A 166 -14.88 9.40 -6.51
CA LEU A 166 -13.78 8.70 -5.84
C LEU A 166 -13.46 7.33 -6.45
N PRO A 167 -14.44 6.45 -6.75
CA PRO A 167 -14.14 5.17 -7.39
C PRO A 167 -13.45 5.31 -8.76
N GLN A 168 -13.80 6.32 -9.55
CA GLN A 168 -13.15 6.57 -10.84
C GLN A 168 -11.75 7.16 -10.67
N ALA A 169 -11.55 8.02 -9.68
CA ALA A 169 -10.26 8.63 -9.37
C ALA A 169 -9.23 7.63 -8.85
N LYS A 170 -9.69 6.56 -8.16
CA LYS A 170 -8.85 5.62 -7.40
C LYS A 170 -8.80 4.20 -8.01
N SER A 171 -9.82 3.74 -8.75
CA SER A 171 -9.95 2.34 -9.18
C SER A 171 -9.91 2.18 -10.69
N TYR A 172 -8.71 2.19 -11.25
CA TYR A 172 -8.45 1.96 -12.69
C TYR A 172 -7.26 1.01 -12.87
N ASP A 173 -6.97 0.59 -14.11
CA ASP A 173 -5.88 -0.36 -14.37
C ASP A 173 -4.53 0.20 -13.93
N LYS A 174 -3.77 -0.60 -13.17
CA LYS A 174 -2.45 -0.25 -12.64
C LYS A 174 -2.46 1.00 -11.72
N ALA A 175 -3.61 1.31 -11.13
CA ALA A 175 -3.78 2.40 -10.17
C ALA A 175 -3.27 2.04 -8.76
N ALA A 176 -2.95 0.78 -8.51
CA ALA A 176 -2.41 0.30 -7.25
C ALA A 176 -1.08 -0.41 -7.49
N ALA A 177 -0.10 -0.13 -6.65
CA ALA A 177 1.10 -0.94 -6.56
C ALA A 177 1.33 -1.36 -5.10
N ILE A 178 1.76 -2.62 -4.88
CA ILE A 178 2.19 -3.09 -3.56
C ILE A 178 3.48 -3.91 -3.66
N GLY A 179 4.30 -3.86 -2.62
CA GLY A 179 5.56 -4.61 -2.57
C GLY A 179 6.64 -3.92 -1.74
N PRO A 180 7.90 -4.33 -1.84
CA PRO A 180 8.42 -5.45 -2.64
C PRO A 180 8.13 -6.82 -1.99
N CYS A 181 7.72 -6.86 -0.72
CA CYS A 181 7.51 -8.09 0.06
C CYS A 181 6.36 -7.92 1.05
N LEU A 182 5.93 -9.00 1.65
CA LEU A 182 5.14 -8.99 2.88
C LEU A 182 6.11 -9.07 4.07
N TYR A 183 6.21 -8.00 4.84
CA TYR A 183 6.98 -7.93 6.07
C TYR A 183 6.15 -8.48 7.23
N VAL A 184 6.66 -9.49 7.90
CA VAL A 184 6.01 -10.17 9.03
C VAL A 184 6.89 -10.01 10.26
N PRO A 185 6.67 -8.95 11.07
CA PRO A 185 7.38 -8.77 12.33
C PRO A 185 6.85 -9.73 13.41
N LYS A 186 7.62 -9.92 14.48
CA LYS A 186 7.16 -10.65 15.66
C LYS A 186 6.09 -9.88 16.43
N ASP A 187 6.28 -8.59 16.53
CA ASP A 187 5.39 -7.66 17.24
C ASP A 187 4.76 -6.68 16.23
N VAL A 188 3.86 -5.83 16.68
CA VAL A 188 3.29 -4.76 15.86
C VAL A 188 4.42 -3.87 15.32
N ILE A 189 4.28 -3.41 14.08
CA ILE A 189 5.26 -2.48 13.47
C ILE A 189 5.53 -1.28 14.38
N ASN A 190 6.81 -0.88 14.47
CA ASN A 190 7.19 0.26 15.30
C ASN A 190 6.48 1.54 14.78
N PRO A 191 5.73 2.25 15.64
CA PRO A 191 5.04 3.48 15.23
C PRO A 191 5.97 4.60 14.75
N ASP A 192 7.26 4.58 15.13
CA ASP A 192 8.24 5.56 14.68
C ASP A 192 8.85 5.24 13.30
N THR A 193 8.47 4.10 12.69
CA THR A 193 8.88 3.72 11.34
C THR A 193 8.60 4.84 10.34
N GLN A 194 9.60 5.15 9.50
CA GLN A 194 9.49 6.21 8.50
C GLN A 194 8.98 5.65 7.16
N ILE A 195 8.10 6.42 6.54
CA ILE A 195 7.68 6.28 5.15
C ILE A 195 8.34 7.43 4.40
N SER A 196 9.01 7.15 3.30
CA SER A 196 9.59 8.17 2.42
C SER A 196 9.23 7.91 0.97
N ILE A 197 9.22 8.98 0.19
CA ILE A 197 9.01 8.94 -1.25
C ILE A 197 10.03 9.82 -1.96
N GLU A 198 10.49 9.37 -3.12
CA GLU A 198 11.23 10.15 -4.10
C GLU A 198 10.60 9.97 -5.48
N ILE A 199 10.42 11.06 -6.21
CA ILE A 199 9.92 11.04 -7.59
C ILE A 199 11.01 11.60 -8.49
N LEU A 200 11.44 10.79 -9.47
CA LEU A 200 12.49 11.15 -10.40
C LEU A 200 11.88 11.34 -11.81
N ARG A 201 12.28 12.41 -12.50
CA ARG A 201 11.94 12.69 -13.91
C ARG A 201 13.23 12.85 -14.70
N ASN A 202 13.47 11.97 -15.66
CA ASN A 202 14.72 11.93 -16.43
C ASN A 202 15.97 11.90 -15.51
N GLY A 203 15.89 11.16 -14.39
CA GLY A 203 16.96 11.05 -13.40
C GLY A 203 17.11 12.23 -12.45
N ASN A 204 16.32 13.31 -12.59
CA ASN A 204 16.33 14.45 -11.67
C ASN A 204 15.25 14.30 -10.60
N LEU A 205 15.59 14.65 -9.35
CA LEU A 205 14.64 14.65 -8.26
C LEU A 205 13.63 15.78 -8.44
N MET A 206 12.35 15.42 -8.57
CA MET A 206 11.23 16.34 -8.73
C MET A 206 10.49 16.59 -7.42
N PHE A 207 10.40 15.56 -6.59
CA PHE A 207 9.74 15.64 -5.29
C PHE A 207 10.34 14.62 -4.33
N SER A 208 10.43 14.98 -3.07
CA SER A 208 10.73 14.04 -1.98
C SER A 208 9.98 14.43 -0.71
N GLY A 209 9.65 13.44 0.10
CA GLY A 209 8.99 13.66 1.38
C GLY A 209 9.16 12.46 2.29
N ASN A 210 8.95 12.69 3.59
CA ASN A 210 8.94 11.62 4.59
C ASN A 210 7.94 11.91 5.69
N ILE A 211 7.45 10.86 6.34
CA ILE A 211 6.56 10.94 7.49
C ILE A 211 6.69 9.68 8.34
N SER A 212 6.48 9.82 9.65
CA SER A 212 6.42 8.67 10.56
C SER A 212 5.01 8.10 10.64
N ILE A 213 4.89 6.79 10.81
CA ILE A 213 3.62 6.07 10.99
C ILE A 213 2.83 6.60 12.18
N ASN A 214 3.50 7.06 13.25
CA ASN A 214 2.83 7.60 14.44
C ASN A 214 2.02 8.89 14.18
N ARG A 215 2.12 9.46 12.98
CA ARG A 215 1.31 10.62 12.55
C ARG A 215 -0.09 10.22 12.04
N ILE A 216 -0.35 8.93 11.87
CA ILE A 216 -1.69 8.42 11.57
C ILE A 216 -2.59 8.67 12.78
N LYS A 217 -3.70 9.38 12.58
CA LYS A 217 -4.69 9.65 13.64
C LYS A 217 -5.41 8.37 14.09
N ARG A 218 -5.64 7.46 13.16
CA ARG A 218 -6.43 6.25 13.40
C ARG A 218 -5.54 5.08 13.82
N LYS A 219 -6.03 4.27 14.76
CA LYS A 219 -5.36 3.01 15.09
C LYS A 219 -5.53 2.03 13.93
N LEU A 220 -4.47 1.34 13.56
CA LEU A 220 -4.49 0.35 12.47
C LEU A 220 -5.52 -0.77 12.74
N ALA A 221 -5.65 -1.20 14.00
CA ALA A 221 -6.64 -2.19 14.40
C ALA A 221 -8.10 -1.71 14.21
N ASP A 222 -8.37 -0.42 14.41
CA ASP A 222 -9.71 0.14 14.19
C ASP A 222 -10.06 0.13 12.69
N LEU A 223 -9.08 0.48 11.81
CA LEU A 223 -9.28 0.42 10.36
C LEU A 223 -9.61 -1.02 9.90
N ALA A 224 -8.83 -2.01 10.37
CA ALA A 224 -9.08 -3.42 10.09
C ALA A 224 -10.47 -3.86 10.60
N HIS A 225 -10.83 -3.49 11.84
CA HIS A 225 -12.13 -3.82 12.42
C HIS A 225 -13.29 -3.23 11.61
N TYR A 226 -13.20 -1.97 11.16
CA TYR A 226 -14.25 -1.36 10.33
C TYR A 226 -14.37 -2.03 8.96
N LEU A 227 -13.25 -2.42 8.33
CA LEU A 227 -13.26 -3.13 7.05
C LEU A 227 -13.97 -4.49 7.17
N PHE A 228 -13.68 -5.25 8.24
CA PHE A 228 -14.20 -6.61 8.43
C PHE A 228 -15.57 -6.67 9.12
N ARG A 229 -16.16 -5.54 9.53
CA ARG A 229 -17.40 -5.53 10.32
C ARG A 229 -18.58 -6.23 9.65
N GLU A 230 -18.76 -6.03 8.33
CA GLU A 230 -19.87 -6.60 7.56
C GLU A 230 -19.40 -7.21 6.21
N MET A 231 -18.07 -7.37 6.04
CA MET A 231 -17.50 -7.98 4.85
C MET A 231 -16.62 -9.18 5.23
N SER A 232 -16.69 -10.22 4.41
CA SER A 232 -15.84 -11.41 4.55
C SER A 232 -14.79 -11.44 3.45
N PHE A 233 -13.55 -11.74 3.82
CA PHE A 233 -12.42 -11.85 2.90
C PHE A 233 -11.78 -13.24 3.03
N PRO A 234 -12.22 -14.24 2.25
CA PRO A 234 -11.78 -15.63 2.42
C PRO A 234 -10.27 -15.84 2.31
N ASN A 235 -9.59 -15.02 1.52
CA ASN A 235 -8.13 -15.06 1.33
C ASN A 235 -7.40 -13.96 2.12
N GLY A 236 -8.08 -13.31 3.07
CA GLY A 236 -7.59 -12.06 3.67
C GLY A 236 -7.75 -10.86 2.74
N ALA A 237 -7.29 -9.70 3.19
CA ALA A 237 -7.35 -8.45 2.43
C ALA A 237 -6.10 -7.59 2.68
N PHE A 238 -5.75 -6.76 1.70
CA PHE A 238 -4.82 -5.66 1.90
C PHE A 238 -5.57 -4.38 2.19
N LEU A 239 -5.07 -3.59 3.14
CA LEU A 239 -5.65 -2.29 3.49
C LEU A 239 -4.55 -1.22 3.52
N MET A 240 -4.55 -0.33 2.54
CA MET A 240 -3.77 0.89 2.52
C MET A 240 -4.30 1.84 3.59
N THR A 241 -3.41 2.44 4.38
CA THR A 241 -3.81 3.16 5.62
C THR A 241 -3.87 4.68 5.47
N GLY A 242 -3.75 5.17 4.25
CA GLY A 242 -3.71 6.58 3.93
C GLY A 242 -2.31 7.16 3.90
N THR A 243 -2.18 8.31 3.24
CA THR A 243 -0.91 9.03 3.08
C THR A 243 -0.86 10.29 3.93
N GLY A 244 0.34 10.62 4.38
CA GLY A 244 0.63 11.92 4.99
C GLY A 244 1.65 12.73 4.18
N ILE A 245 2.03 12.24 2.99
CA ILE A 245 2.95 12.91 2.08
C ILE A 245 2.19 13.23 0.79
N VAL A 246 1.99 14.50 0.53
CA VAL A 246 1.24 15.00 -0.62
C VAL A 246 2.12 16.03 -1.34
N PRO A 247 2.44 15.83 -2.64
CA PRO A 247 3.08 16.86 -3.45
C PRO A 247 2.25 18.15 -3.48
N ASP A 248 2.91 19.25 -3.78
CA ASP A 248 2.25 20.55 -3.94
C ASP A 248 1.27 20.55 -5.12
N ASN A 249 0.32 21.49 -5.11
CA ASN A 249 -0.81 21.49 -6.05
C ASN A 249 -0.41 21.77 -7.51
N ASP A 250 0.80 22.25 -7.77
CA ASP A 250 1.37 22.46 -9.10
C ASP A 250 2.13 21.22 -9.64
N PHE A 251 2.27 20.17 -8.82
CA PHE A 251 2.91 18.92 -9.23
C PHE A 251 1.91 17.95 -9.84
N THR A 252 2.28 17.35 -10.96
CA THR A 252 1.60 16.16 -11.53
C THR A 252 2.62 15.18 -12.09
N LEU A 253 2.31 13.89 -11.96
CA LEU A 253 3.07 12.82 -12.60
C LEU A 253 2.97 12.90 -14.13
N LEU A 254 4.06 12.53 -14.79
CA LEU A 254 4.14 12.35 -16.24
C LEU A 254 4.63 10.93 -16.56
N SER A 255 4.32 10.47 -17.78
CA SER A 255 4.89 9.21 -18.29
C SER A 255 6.42 9.26 -18.26
N GLY A 256 7.06 8.18 -17.79
CA GLY A 256 8.50 8.07 -17.57
C GLY A 256 9.00 8.54 -16.20
N ASP A 257 8.15 9.13 -15.35
CA ASP A 257 8.52 9.40 -13.96
C ASP A 257 8.75 8.09 -13.22
N VAL A 258 9.73 8.06 -12.32
CA VAL A 258 9.98 6.91 -11.43
C VAL A 258 9.61 7.30 -10.01
N VAL A 259 8.71 6.53 -9.43
CA VAL A 259 8.22 6.69 -8.05
C VAL A 259 8.88 5.63 -7.19
N ASN A 260 9.68 6.05 -6.21
CA ASN A 260 10.31 5.19 -5.21
C ASN A 260 9.69 5.46 -3.84
N ILE A 261 9.03 4.47 -3.28
CA ILE A 261 8.44 4.54 -1.93
C ILE A 261 9.21 3.58 -1.03
N THR A 262 9.78 4.09 0.05
CA THR A 262 10.56 3.30 1.01
C THR A 262 9.91 3.33 2.39
N ILE A 263 9.76 2.16 3.01
CA ILE A 263 9.38 2.03 4.41
C ILE A 263 10.50 1.27 5.14
N GLU A 264 10.99 1.86 6.23
CA GLU A 264 12.04 1.27 7.05
C GLU A 264 11.67 -0.15 7.49
N GLY A 265 12.60 -1.09 7.35
CA GLY A 265 12.39 -2.51 7.69
C GLY A 265 11.67 -3.31 6.60
N ILE A 266 10.92 -2.69 5.68
CA ILE A 266 10.25 -3.38 4.58
C ILE A 266 11.12 -3.38 3.32
N GLY A 267 11.52 -2.21 2.84
CA GLY A 267 12.31 -2.05 1.61
C GLY A 267 11.83 -0.90 0.76
N THR A 268 11.96 -1.01 -0.57
CA THR A 268 11.54 0.00 -1.53
C THR A 268 10.63 -0.60 -2.60
N LEU A 269 9.47 0.01 -2.81
CA LEU A 269 8.59 -0.20 -3.94
C LEU A 269 8.93 0.85 -5.01
N SER A 270 9.37 0.40 -6.18
CA SER A 270 9.78 1.26 -7.28
C SER A 270 8.94 1.00 -8.52
N ASN A 271 8.33 2.04 -9.07
CA ASN A 271 7.49 1.94 -10.25
C ASN A 271 7.76 3.09 -11.22
N GLU A 272 7.87 2.78 -12.51
CA GLU A 272 7.83 3.77 -13.58
C GLU A 272 6.38 4.08 -13.96
N VAL A 273 6.07 5.32 -14.28
CA VAL A 273 4.76 5.75 -14.81
C VAL A 273 4.68 5.43 -16.29
N GLU A 274 3.63 4.68 -16.70
CA GLU A 274 3.37 4.31 -18.12
C GLU A 274 2.95 5.50 -18.95
#